data_ff5d81840d2564b1fcccb15edb1e51c7
#
_entry.id   ff5d81840d2564b1fcccb15edb1e51c7
#
_cell.length_a   1.000
_cell.length_b   1.000
_cell.length_c   1.000
_cell.angle_alpha   90.00
_cell.angle_beta   90.00
_cell.angle_gamma   90.00
#
_symmetry.space_group_name_H-M   'P 1'
#
loop_
_entity.id
_entity.type
_entity.pdbx_description
1 polymer ?
#
loop_
_entity_poly.entity_id
_entity_poly.type
_entity_poly.pdbx_seq_one_letter_code
_entity_poly.pdbx_strand_id
1 'polypeptide(L)'
;MKTTFCFLSIIFSTFCFAQKEFQPAGSEIIETVDGDLDGDQIPEKVMIYNTKDEGELGKIRELQILKKINEKWIILEKSRNAILESSAGGMMGDPYQSTAIKNGILIIEHYGGSSWKWGNTDKYRFQNGHFELIGHSSEGGRPGDYWIEVDFNLSTGQLNYKKDVENTAEYGKSKKETYIKKGLKINLQNINQREQRKIILPKTKETVYI
;
A
#
# COMPACT_ATOMS: atom_id res chain seq x y z
N MET A 1 16.10 23.76 -57.96
CA MET A 1 16.58 23.63 -56.56
C MET A 1 15.36 23.69 -55.65
N LYS A 2 14.99 22.58 -55.06
CA LYS A 2 13.89 22.50 -54.07
C LYS A 2 14.52 22.40 -52.70
N THR A 3 14.40 23.42 -51.87
CA THR A 3 14.93 23.46 -50.52
C THR A 3 13.89 22.83 -49.57
N THR A 4 14.18 21.65 -49.05
CA THR A 4 13.33 20.97 -48.05
C THR A 4 13.69 21.54 -46.68
N PHE A 5 12.78 22.22 -46.03
CA PHE A 5 12.89 22.69 -44.64
C PHE A 5 12.50 21.56 -43.72
N CYS A 6 13.48 20.97 -43.01
CA CYS A 6 13.24 20.00 -41.93
C CYS A 6 12.84 20.80 -40.67
N PHE A 7 11.55 20.72 -40.27
CA PHE A 7 11.09 21.19 -38.96
C PHE A 7 11.53 20.17 -37.89
N LEU A 8 12.55 20.51 -37.13
CA LEU A 8 12.97 19.74 -35.95
C LEU A 8 12.03 20.12 -34.80
N SER A 9 11.04 19.28 -34.52
CA SER A 9 10.15 19.40 -33.35
C SER A 9 10.95 19.10 -32.07
N ILE A 10 11.35 20.13 -31.36
CA ILE A 10 11.89 20.02 -29.99
C ILE A 10 10.66 19.78 -29.08
N ILE A 11 10.41 18.52 -28.76
CA ILE A 11 9.47 18.13 -27.68
C ILE A 11 10.18 18.47 -26.36
N PHE A 12 9.90 19.63 -25.83
CA PHE A 12 10.36 20.04 -24.51
C PHE A 12 9.59 19.20 -23.47
N SER A 13 10.29 18.28 -22.82
CA SER A 13 9.74 17.50 -21.70
C SER A 13 9.55 18.43 -20.49
N THR A 14 8.37 19.02 -20.35
CA THR A 14 7.95 19.82 -19.18
C THR A 14 7.60 18.96 -17.95
N PHE A 15 7.85 17.64 -18.00
CA PHE A 15 7.44 16.67 -16.97
C PHE A 15 8.26 16.71 -15.68
N CYS A 16 9.39 17.40 -15.64
CA CYS A 16 10.36 17.25 -14.51
C CYS A 16 10.21 18.30 -13.39
N PHE A 17 9.42 19.37 -13.55
CA PHE A 17 9.42 20.49 -12.58
C PHE A 17 8.44 20.32 -11.42
N ALA A 18 7.28 19.72 -11.61
CA ALA A 18 6.28 19.54 -10.54
C ALA A 18 6.75 18.55 -9.44
N GLN A 19 7.56 17.57 -9.80
CA GLN A 19 8.05 16.55 -8.84
C GLN A 19 8.98 17.13 -7.78
N LYS A 20 9.79 18.14 -8.09
CA LYS A 20 10.75 18.72 -7.14
C LYS A 20 10.10 19.61 -6.07
N GLU A 21 8.96 20.20 -6.37
CA GLU A 21 8.28 21.14 -5.46
C GLU A 21 7.73 20.43 -4.22
N PHE A 22 7.22 19.20 -4.37
CA PHE A 22 6.61 18.43 -3.29
C PHE A 22 7.54 17.38 -2.68
N GLN A 23 8.70 17.18 -3.29
CA GLN A 23 9.66 16.19 -2.81
C GLN A 23 10.19 16.55 -1.42
N PRO A 24 10.05 15.68 -0.39
CA PRO A 24 10.64 15.93 0.91
C PRO A 24 12.16 16.15 0.81
N ALA A 25 12.68 17.13 1.54
CA ALA A 25 14.08 17.49 1.47
C ALA A 25 15.00 16.29 1.79
N GLY A 26 15.95 15.99 0.89
CA GLY A 26 16.89 14.89 1.03
C GLY A 26 16.26 13.50 0.84
N SER A 27 15.05 13.42 0.26
CA SER A 27 14.42 12.15 -0.07
C SER A 27 14.79 11.68 -1.48
N GLU A 28 14.56 10.39 -1.71
CA GLU A 28 14.71 9.71 -3.00
C GLU A 28 13.36 9.14 -3.43
N ILE A 29 12.96 9.36 -4.69
CA ILE A 29 11.76 8.76 -5.26
C ILE A 29 12.05 7.28 -5.54
N ILE A 30 11.20 6.39 -5.04
CA ILE A 30 11.29 4.95 -5.31
C ILE A 30 10.23 4.48 -6.30
N GLU A 31 9.08 5.13 -6.34
CA GLU A 31 8.03 4.83 -7.32
C GLU A 31 7.15 6.05 -7.61
N THR A 32 6.61 6.08 -8.82
CA THR A 32 5.58 7.04 -9.25
C THR A 32 4.55 6.32 -10.10
N VAL A 33 3.26 6.48 -9.75
CA VAL A 33 2.13 5.88 -10.48
C VAL A 33 1.10 6.96 -10.77
N ASP A 34 0.57 6.98 -12.00
CA ASP A 34 -0.48 7.90 -12.41
C ASP A 34 -1.79 7.16 -12.63
N GLY A 35 -2.91 7.75 -12.24
CA GLY A 35 -4.26 7.21 -12.49
C GLY A 35 -5.36 8.02 -11.83
N ASP A 36 -6.56 7.94 -12.37
CA ASP A 36 -7.75 8.60 -11.85
C ASP A 36 -8.23 7.90 -10.59
N LEU A 37 -8.07 8.57 -9.44
CA LEU A 37 -8.39 8.04 -8.11
C LEU A 37 -9.70 8.60 -7.54
N ASP A 38 -10.17 9.76 -8.02
CA ASP A 38 -11.39 10.39 -7.51
C ASP A 38 -12.55 10.45 -8.53
N GLY A 39 -12.33 9.97 -9.75
CA GLY A 39 -13.35 9.81 -10.79
C GLY A 39 -13.60 11.07 -11.63
N ASP A 40 -12.72 12.05 -11.60
CA ASP A 40 -12.85 13.28 -12.39
C ASP A 40 -12.21 13.20 -13.78
N GLN A 41 -11.63 12.04 -14.15
CA GLN A 41 -10.93 11.74 -15.40
C GLN A 41 -9.60 12.50 -15.57
N ILE A 42 -9.10 13.16 -14.54
CA ILE A 42 -7.79 13.78 -14.51
C ILE A 42 -6.89 12.90 -13.60
N PRO A 43 -5.82 12.32 -14.15
CA PRO A 43 -4.99 11.42 -13.35
C PRO A 43 -4.35 12.13 -12.13
N GLU A 44 -4.52 11.57 -10.95
CA GLU A 44 -3.68 11.85 -9.80
C GLU A 44 -2.32 11.21 -9.99
N LYS A 45 -1.34 11.74 -9.26
CA LYS A 45 0.02 11.21 -9.20
C LYS A 45 0.31 10.70 -7.79
N VAL A 46 0.58 9.41 -7.66
CA VAL A 46 1.05 8.80 -6.41
C VAL A 46 2.56 8.70 -6.45
N MET A 47 3.21 9.19 -5.41
CA MET A 47 4.67 9.20 -5.29
C MET A 47 5.08 8.56 -3.96
N ILE A 48 6.02 7.64 -4.02
CA ILE A 48 6.61 6.99 -2.86
C ILE A 48 8.06 7.45 -2.73
N TYR A 49 8.42 7.90 -1.54
CA TYR A 49 9.75 8.40 -1.22
C TYR A 49 10.41 7.58 -0.11
N ASN A 50 11.70 7.30 -0.25
CA ASN A 50 12.58 7.09 0.87
C ASN A 50 12.95 8.47 1.44
N THR A 51 12.53 8.79 2.65
CA THR A 51 12.92 10.04 3.29
C THR A 51 14.35 9.97 3.82
N LYS A 52 14.90 11.10 4.25
CA LYS A 52 16.20 11.13 4.95
C LYS A 52 16.12 10.62 6.40
N ASP A 53 14.89 10.51 6.93
CA ASP A 53 14.65 10.13 8.31
C ASP A 53 14.77 8.61 8.47
N GLU A 54 15.48 8.17 9.49
CA GLU A 54 15.65 6.76 9.85
C GLU A 54 14.64 6.38 10.94
N GLY A 55 14.01 5.21 10.78
CA GLY A 55 13.20 4.54 11.78
C GLY A 55 13.97 3.37 12.41
N GLU A 56 13.24 2.48 13.09
CA GLU A 56 13.83 1.29 13.70
C GLU A 56 14.30 0.24 12.67
N LEU A 57 13.61 0.19 11.52
CA LEU A 57 13.81 -0.79 10.46
C LEU A 57 14.21 -0.12 9.12
N GLY A 58 15.05 0.91 9.20
CA GLY A 58 15.58 1.61 8.03
C GLY A 58 14.87 2.92 7.72
N LYS A 59 14.95 3.38 6.47
CA LYS A 59 14.40 4.68 6.07
C LYS A 59 12.88 4.70 6.20
N ILE A 60 12.38 5.76 6.84
CA ILE A 60 10.93 6.05 6.88
C ILE A 60 10.49 6.44 5.47
N ARG A 61 9.35 5.92 5.04
CA ARG A 61 8.77 6.20 3.73
C ARG A 61 7.63 7.18 3.82
N GLU A 62 7.51 8.01 2.79
CA GLU A 62 6.39 8.92 2.63
C GLU A 62 5.68 8.63 1.31
N LEU A 63 4.37 8.38 1.39
CA LEU A 63 3.45 8.34 0.27
C LEU A 63 2.82 9.72 0.13
N GLN A 64 2.80 10.26 -1.08
CA GLN A 64 2.07 11.48 -1.43
C GLN A 64 1.14 11.21 -2.60
N ILE A 65 -0.07 11.73 -2.54
CA ILE A 65 -1.03 11.75 -3.64
C ILE A 65 -1.22 13.20 -4.06
N LEU A 66 -0.84 13.50 -5.29
CA LEU A 66 -0.93 14.82 -5.87
C LEU A 66 -2.12 14.87 -6.83
N LYS A 67 -2.90 15.95 -6.75
CA LYS A 67 -4.00 16.27 -7.67
C LYS A 67 -3.70 17.55 -8.42
N LYS A 68 -4.13 17.60 -9.68
CA LYS A 68 -4.00 18.79 -10.52
C LYS A 68 -5.29 19.61 -10.47
N ILE A 69 -5.23 20.84 -9.99
CA ILE A 69 -6.35 21.79 -9.95
C ILE A 69 -5.93 23.09 -10.63
N ASN A 70 -6.70 23.53 -11.64
CA ASN A 70 -6.39 24.75 -12.40
C ASN A 70 -4.92 24.79 -12.87
N GLU A 71 -4.47 23.69 -13.49
CA GLU A 71 -3.10 23.49 -14.00
C GLU A 71 -1.99 23.48 -12.93
N LYS A 72 -2.32 23.55 -11.64
CA LYS A 72 -1.37 23.49 -10.53
C LYS A 72 -1.51 22.17 -9.77
N TRP A 73 -0.38 21.60 -9.42
CA TRP A 73 -0.35 20.44 -8.54
C TRP A 73 -0.53 20.86 -7.08
N ILE A 74 -1.27 20.08 -6.32
CA ILE A 74 -1.41 20.21 -4.86
C ILE A 74 -1.28 18.83 -4.23
N ILE A 75 -0.87 18.76 -2.96
CA ILE A 75 -0.95 17.52 -2.19
C ILE A 75 -2.42 17.33 -1.79
N LEU A 76 -3.04 16.26 -2.31
CA LEU A 76 -4.38 15.85 -1.91
C LEU A 76 -4.35 15.12 -0.58
N GLU A 77 -3.42 14.18 -0.43
CA GLU A 77 -3.19 13.45 0.81
C GLU A 77 -1.76 12.93 0.90
N LYS A 78 -1.26 12.70 2.12
CA LYS A 78 0.06 12.08 2.37
C LYS A 78 0.05 11.21 3.62
N SER A 79 0.93 10.22 3.65
CA SER A 79 1.11 9.33 4.80
C SER A 79 2.57 8.92 4.95
N ARG A 80 3.05 8.85 6.20
CA ARG A 80 4.37 8.30 6.56
C ARG A 80 4.26 6.93 7.24
N ASN A 81 3.04 6.41 7.38
CA ASN A 81 2.76 5.16 8.07
C ASN A 81 2.06 4.11 7.19
N ALA A 82 1.71 4.47 5.93
CA ALA A 82 1.06 3.55 5.00
C ALA A 82 2.04 2.60 4.31
N ILE A 83 3.32 2.96 4.26
CA ILE A 83 4.39 2.13 3.68
C ILE A 83 5.36 1.75 4.80
N LEU A 84 5.73 0.48 4.84
CA LEU A 84 6.73 -0.02 5.78
C LEU A 84 8.12 0.57 5.51
N GLU A 85 8.95 0.63 6.54
CA GLU A 85 10.34 1.08 6.46
C GLU A 85 11.18 0.19 5.54
N SER A 86 12.26 0.74 5.00
CA SER A 86 13.03 0.15 3.90
C SER A 86 13.72 -1.18 4.21
N SER A 87 13.81 -1.58 5.47
CA SER A 87 14.41 -2.85 5.90
C SER A 87 13.48 -3.69 6.78
N ALA A 88 12.16 -3.36 6.77
CA ALA A 88 11.17 -4.06 7.60
C ALA A 88 10.82 -5.46 7.09
N GLY A 89 11.34 -5.91 5.94
CA GLY A 89 11.09 -7.22 5.35
C GLY A 89 11.91 -8.37 5.97
N GLY A 90 12.63 -8.12 7.06
CA GLY A 90 13.47 -9.12 7.70
C GLY A 90 14.65 -9.54 6.83
N MET A 91 14.93 -10.84 6.69
CA MET A 91 16.03 -11.32 5.84
C MET A 91 15.84 -11.03 4.35
N MET A 92 14.63 -10.69 3.91
CA MET A 92 14.35 -10.28 2.53
C MET A 92 14.65 -8.81 2.28
N GLY A 93 14.99 -8.02 3.32
CA GLY A 93 15.35 -6.62 3.21
C GLY A 93 14.13 -5.71 3.05
N ASP A 94 13.97 -5.13 1.87
CA ASP A 94 12.87 -4.22 1.58
C ASP A 94 11.54 -4.95 1.41
N PRO A 95 10.52 -4.66 2.25
CA PRO A 95 9.21 -5.30 2.11
C PRO A 95 8.33 -4.69 1.02
N TYR A 96 8.60 -3.47 0.57
CA TYR A 96 7.76 -2.80 -0.41
C TYR A 96 7.88 -3.47 -1.78
N GLN A 97 6.76 -3.89 -2.35
CA GLN A 97 6.72 -4.57 -3.64
C GLN A 97 6.26 -3.65 -4.76
N SER A 98 5.10 -3.04 -4.58
CA SER A 98 4.50 -2.20 -5.63
C SER A 98 3.40 -1.30 -5.12
N THR A 99 3.13 -0.24 -5.90
CA THR A 99 1.90 0.56 -5.85
C THR A 99 1.23 0.52 -7.21
N ALA A 100 -0.08 0.33 -7.25
CA ALA A 100 -0.85 0.33 -8.49
C ALA A 100 -2.17 1.11 -8.32
N ILE A 101 -2.67 1.65 -9.44
CA ILE A 101 -4.00 2.25 -9.50
C ILE A 101 -4.84 1.41 -10.49
N LYS A 102 -5.96 0.85 -10.01
CA LYS A 102 -6.87 0.06 -10.83
C LYS A 102 -8.32 0.44 -10.51
N ASN A 103 -9.05 0.92 -11.49
CA ASN A 103 -10.47 1.29 -11.37
C ASN A 103 -10.74 2.26 -10.19
N GLY A 104 -9.94 3.31 -10.06
CA GLY A 104 -10.07 4.30 -8.98
C GLY A 104 -9.64 3.80 -7.59
N ILE A 105 -8.95 2.66 -7.52
CA ILE A 105 -8.47 2.07 -6.27
C ILE A 105 -6.95 2.12 -6.24
N LEU A 106 -6.40 2.72 -5.21
CA LEU A 106 -4.99 2.65 -4.87
C LEU A 106 -4.70 1.31 -4.18
N ILE A 107 -3.75 0.55 -4.70
CA ILE A 107 -3.34 -0.76 -4.20
C ILE A 107 -1.88 -0.67 -3.77
N ILE A 108 -1.56 -1.11 -2.56
CA ILE A 108 -0.20 -1.12 -2.01
C ILE A 108 0.11 -2.55 -1.56
N GLU A 109 1.27 -3.06 -1.96
CA GLU A 109 1.70 -4.43 -1.69
C GLU A 109 3.01 -4.46 -0.92
N HIS A 110 3.05 -5.29 0.13
CA HIS A 110 4.24 -5.60 0.89
C HIS A 110 4.46 -7.11 0.98
N TYR A 111 5.73 -7.53 1.01
CA TYR A 111 6.11 -8.92 1.20
C TYR A 111 7.45 -9.02 1.90
N GLY A 112 7.60 -9.98 2.83
CA GLY A 112 8.83 -10.11 3.60
C GLY A 112 8.95 -11.45 4.32
N GLY A 113 9.91 -11.51 5.22
CA GLY A 113 10.16 -12.65 6.09
C GLY A 113 11.51 -13.31 5.89
N SER A 114 11.57 -14.58 6.27
CA SER A 114 12.73 -15.49 6.12
C SER A 114 12.23 -16.89 5.77
N SER A 115 12.40 -17.90 6.63
CA SER A 115 11.68 -19.18 6.53
C SER A 115 10.18 -19.00 6.77
N TRP A 116 9.80 -18.09 7.67
CA TRP A 116 8.44 -17.57 7.81
C TRP A 116 8.24 -16.43 6.84
N LYS A 117 7.29 -16.58 5.91
CA LYS A 117 6.92 -15.58 4.93
C LYS A 117 5.68 -14.83 5.38
N TRP A 118 5.53 -13.61 4.91
CA TRP A 118 4.32 -12.81 5.08
C TRP A 118 4.16 -11.86 3.91
N GLY A 119 2.94 -11.54 3.59
CA GLY A 119 2.58 -10.53 2.60
C GLY A 119 1.27 -9.86 2.96
N ASN A 120 1.09 -8.64 2.51
CA ASN A 120 -0.19 -7.97 2.57
C ASN A 120 -0.45 -7.10 1.34
N THR A 121 -1.73 -6.89 1.08
CA THR A 121 -2.23 -5.98 0.04
C THR A 121 -3.32 -5.11 0.64
N ASP A 122 -3.09 -3.81 0.64
CA ASP A 122 -4.03 -2.80 1.08
C ASP A 122 -4.67 -2.09 -0.12
N LYS A 123 -6.00 -1.91 -0.07
CA LYS A 123 -6.80 -1.27 -1.12
C LYS A 123 -7.49 -0.04 -0.56
N TYR A 124 -7.18 1.12 -1.12
CA TYR A 124 -7.77 2.39 -0.71
C TYR A 124 -8.63 2.98 -1.81
N ARG A 125 -9.73 3.61 -1.41
CA ARG A 125 -10.60 4.38 -2.29
C ARG A 125 -10.79 5.79 -1.74
N PHE A 126 -10.77 6.77 -2.64
CA PHE A 126 -11.12 8.14 -2.28
C PHE A 126 -12.62 8.24 -2.02
N GLN A 127 -12.97 8.54 -0.79
CA GLN A 127 -14.36 8.75 -0.35
C GLN A 127 -14.37 9.56 0.95
N ASN A 128 -15.44 10.34 1.16
CA ASN A 128 -15.58 11.20 2.35
C ASN A 128 -14.38 12.17 2.54
N GLY A 129 -13.70 12.57 1.45
CA GLY A 129 -12.56 13.48 1.49
C GLY A 129 -11.21 12.84 1.87
N HIS A 130 -11.15 11.50 1.98
CA HIS A 130 -9.95 10.76 2.36
C HIS A 130 -9.79 9.47 1.54
N PHE A 131 -8.57 8.94 1.48
CA PHE A 131 -8.32 7.60 0.97
C PHE A 131 -8.57 6.57 2.08
N GLU A 132 -9.79 6.03 2.10
CA GLU A 132 -10.22 5.03 3.08
C GLU A 132 -9.80 3.62 2.66
N LEU A 133 -9.30 2.83 3.61
CA LEU A 133 -9.00 1.41 3.43
C LEU A 133 -10.32 0.65 3.26
N ILE A 134 -10.55 0.11 2.07
CA ILE A 134 -11.75 -0.65 1.73
C ILE A 134 -11.52 -2.16 1.68
N GLY A 135 -10.28 -2.60 1.59
CA GLY A 135 -9.89 -3.99 1.56
C GLY A 135 -8.48 -4.20 2.08
N HIS A 136 -8.30 -5.26 2.86
CA HIS A 136 -7.02 -5.74 3.34
C HIS A 136 -6.95 -7.24 3.12
N SER A 137 -5.93 -7.70 2.44
CA SER A 137 -5.62 -9.13 2.32
C SER A 137 -4.23 -9.36 2.89
N SER A 138 -4.07 -10.42 3.67
CA SER A 138 -2.75 -10.82 4.16
C SER A 138 -2.59 -12.33 4.15
N GLU A 139 -1.36 -12.74 3.98
CA GLU A 139 -0.97 -14.15 4.03
C GLU A 139 0.33 -14.32 4.78
N GLY A 140 0.56 -15.48 5.35
CA GLY A 140 1.82 -15.78 6.02
C GLY A 140 1.89 -17.17 6.60
N GLY A 141 3.13 -17.66 6.72
CA GLY A 141 3.39 -19.00 7.24
C GLY A 141 4.75 -19.53 6.84
N ARG A 142 4.93 -20.83 7.08
CA ARG A 142 6.10 -21.60 6.66
C ARG A 142 5.62 -22.92 6.04
N PRO A 143 6.06 -23.29 4.84
CA PRO A 143 5.80 -24.61 4.27
C PRO A 143 6.24 -25.72 5.23
N GLY A 144 5.41 -26.75 5.38
CA GLY A 144 5.61 -27.83 6.34
C GLY A 144 5.01 -27.57 7.72
N ASP A 145 4.67 -26.33 8.08
CA ASP A 145 4.06 -25.98 9.37
C ASP A 145 2.59 -25.58 9.19
N TYR A 146 2.36 -24.34 8.79
CA TYR A 146 1.03 -23.83 8.46
C TYR A 146 1.11 -22.62 7.56
N TRP A 147 -0.03 -22.33 6.91
CA TRP A 147 -0.26 -21.11 6.13
C TRP A 147 -1.56 -20.43 6.56
N ILE A 148 -1.50 -19.12 6.77
CA ILE A 148 -2.66 -18.28 7.12
C ILE A 148 -2.98 -17.40 5.92
N GLU A 149 -4.28 -17.27 5.63
CA GLU A 149 -4.85 -16.35 4.66
C GLU A 149 -5.94 -15.52 5.33
N VAL A 150 -5.89 -14.22 5.12
CA VAL A 150 -6.92 -13.27 5.58
C VAL A 150 -7.39 -12.47 4.38
N ASP A 151 -8.71 -12.31 4.26
CA ASP A 151 -9.33 -11.38 3.32
C ASP A 151 -10.39 -10.59 4.05
N PHE A 152 -10.20 -9.29 4.16
CA PHE A 152 -11.10 -8.39 4.86
C PHE A 152 -11.64 -7.30 3.94
N ASN A 153 -12.91 -7.40 3.60
CA ASN A 153 -13.65 -6.33 2.95
C ASN A 153 -14.16 -5.35 4.02
N LEU A 154 -13.47 -4.22 4.21
CA LEU A 154 -13.83 -3.24 5.22
C LEU A 154 -15.14 -2.50 4.88
N SER A 155 -15.50 -2.38 3.59
CA SER A 155 -16.76 -1.74 3.17
C SER A 155 -17.98 -2.51 3.64
N THR A 156 -17.95 -3.84 3.62
CA THR A 156 -19.01 -4.73 4.09
C THR A 156 -18.84 -5.17 5.53
N GLY A 157 -17.61 -5.12 6.04
CA GLY A 157 -17.19 -5.67 7.31
C GLY A 157 -16.93 -7.17 7.30
N GLN A 158 -16.99 -7.83 6.13
CA GLN A 158 -16.75 -9.27 6.03
C GLN A 158 -15.25 -9.57 6.09
N LEU A 159 -14.83 -10.32 7.10
CA LEU A 159 -13.50 -10.85 7.29
C LEU A 159 -13.54 -12.38 7.15
N ASN A 160 -12.74 -12.90 6.23
CA ASN A 160 -12.52 -14.33 6.03
C ASN A 160 -11.12 -14.66 6.54
N TYR A 161 -11.05 -15.66 7.39
CA TYR A 161 -9.81 -16.20 7.95
C TYR A 161 -9.69 -17.69 7.61
N LYS A 162 -8.50 -18.11 7.21
CA LYS A 162 -8.16 -19.51 6.96
C LYS A 162 -6.76 -19.78 7.46
N LYS A 163 -6.59 -20.89 8.18
CA LYS A 163 -5.30 -21.44 8.60
C LYS A 163 -5.25 -22.90 8.17
N ASP A 164 -4.42 -23.20 7.18
CA ASP A 164 -4.12 -24.57 6.78
C ASP A 164 -2.90 -25.06 7.54
N VAL A 165 -3.03 -26.17 8.26
CA VAL A 165 -1.97 -26.73 9.09
C VAL A 165 -1.48 -28.04 8.48
N GLU A 166 -0.18 -28.12 8.20
CA GLU A 166 0.50 -29.32 7.74
C GLU A 166 1.09 -30.10 8.93
N ASN A 167 1.79 -29.42 9.84
CA ASN A 167 2.33 -30.01 11.07
C ASN A 167 1.29 -29.97 12.21
N THR A 168 0.33 -30.89 12.17
CA THR A 168 -0.79 -30.93 13.12
C THR A 168 -0.36 -31.32 14.55
N ALA A 169 0.80 -31.96 14.71
CA ALA A 169 1.33 -32.33 16.05
C ALA A 169 1.76 -31.09 16.85
N GLU A 170 2.27 -30.06 16.16
CA GLU A 170 2.77 -28.82 16.79
C GLU A 170 1.71 -27.71 16.79
N TYR A 171 1.00 -27.52 15.66
CA TYR A 171 0.11 -26.36 15.47
C TYR A 171 -1.39 -26.70 15.54
N GLY A 172 -1.73 -27.98 15.82
CA GLY A 172 -3.12 -28.44 15.93
C GLY A 172 -3.80 -28.58 14.58
N LYS A 173 -5.11 -28.33 14.53
CA LYS A 173 -5.93 -28.52 13.32
C LYS A 173 -6.08 -27.24 12.52
N SER A 174 -6.25 -27.39 11.21
CA SER A 174 -6.67 -26.30 10.32
C SER A 174 -7.94 -25.63 10.82
N LYS A 175 -8.04 -24.31 10.62
CA LYS A 175 -9.13 -23.46 11.10
C LYS A 175 -9.66 -22.59 9.97
N LYS A 176 -10.96 -22.31 10.01
CA LYS A 176 -11.62 -21.38 9.09
C LYS A 176 -12.73 -20.64 9.82
N GLU A 177 -12.81 -19.33 9.58
CA GLU A 177 -13.87 -18.49 10.14
C GLU A 177 -14.23 -17.34 9.20
N THR A 178 -15.52 -17.06 9.05
CA THR A 178 -16.01 -15.81 8.51
C THR A 178 -16.62 -15.01 9.65
N TYR A 179 -16.18 -13.77 9.81
CA TYR A 179 -16.61 -12.86 10.87
C TYR A 179 -17.06 -11.53 10.29
N ILE A 180 -18.13 -10.95 10.82
CA ILE A 180 -18.59 -9.63 10.41
C ILE A 180 -18.13 -8.59 11.44
N LYS A 181 -17.13 -7.79 11.06
CA LYS A 181 -16.59 -6.68 11.85
C LYS A 181 -16.88 -5.36 11.15
N LYS A 182 -18.00 -4.73 11.51
CA LYS A 182 -18.39 -3.40 11.00
C LYS A 182 -17.76 -2.27 11.81
N GLY A 183 -17.74 -1.06 11.21
CA GLY A 183 -17.41 0.18 11.90
C GLY A 183 -15.89 0.42 12.07
N LEU A 184 -15.03 -0.41 11.49
CA LEU A 184 -13.62 -0.13 11.46
C LEU A 184 -13.34 0.89 10.34
N LYS A 185 -12.87 2.08 10.72
CA LYS A 185 -12.50 3.14 9.79
C LYS A 185 -10.99 3.37 9.84
N ILE A 186 -10.34 3.06 8.75
CA ILE A 186 -8.91 3.25 8.53
C ILE A 186 -8.75 4.06 7.24
N ASN A 187 -7.86 5.02 7.23
CA ASN A 187 -7.48 5.81 6.06
C ASN A 187 -5.97 6.04 6.05
N LEU A 188 -5.43 6.64 5.00
CA LEU A 188 -3.99 6.89 4.86
C LEU A 188 -3.41 7.76 5.99
N GLN A 189 -4.21 8.56 6.70
CA GLN A 189 -3.75 9.41 7.79
C GLN A 189 -3.68 8.68 9.13
N ASN A 190 -4.57 7.68 9.33
CA ASN A 190 -4.66 6.96 10.62
C ASN A 190 -4.21 5.50 10.57
N ILE A 191 -3.75 5.03 9.38
CA ILE A 191 -3.10 3.72 9.28
C ILE A 191 -1.73 3.78 9.96
N ASN A 192 -1.37 2.68 10.61
CA ASN A 192 -0.02 2.51 11.12
C ASN A 192 0.44 1.06 10.90
N GLN A 193 1.24 0.84 9.86
CA GLN A 193 1.77 -0.47 9.49
C GLN A 193 2.72 -1.06 10.56
N ARG A 194 3.27 -0.22 11.46
CA ARG A 194 4.14 -0.67 12.55
C ARG A 194 3.33 -1.13 13.76
N GLU A 195 2.17 -0.49 14.02
CA GLU A 195 1.27 -0.78 15.13
C GLU A 195 -0.07 -1.27 14.62
N GLN A 196 -0.05 -2.42 13.96
CA GLN A 196 -1.23 -3.00 13.34
C GLN A 196 -2.37 -3.19 14.34
N ARG A 197 -3.59 -2.93 13.89
CA ARG A 197 -4.80 -3.13 14.68
C ARG A 197 -5.11 -4.61 14.83
N LYS A 198 -5.42 -5.05 16.05
CA LYS A 198 -5.71 -6.45 16.37
C LYS A 198 -7.21 -6.70 16.35
N ILE A 199 -7.63 -7.77 15.68
CA ILE A 199 -9.00 -8.32 15.70
C ILE A 199 -8.92 -9.75 16.18
N ILE A 200 -9.57 -10.04 17.32
CA ILE A 200 -9.70 -11.42 17.84
C ILE A 200 -10.96 -12.03 17.25
N LEU A 201 -10.81 -13.17 16.58
CA LEU A 201 -11.90 -13.90 15.97
C LEU A 201 -12.72 -14.64 17.04
N PRO A 202 -14.06 -14.50 17.08
CA PRO A 202 -14.86 -15.00 18.19
C PRO A 202 -14.93 -16.51 18.31
N LYS A 203 -14.84 -17.26 17.19
CA LYS A 203 -14.93 -18.74 17.19
C LYS A 203 -13.55 -19.39 17.33
N THR A 204 -12.64 -19.05 16.42
CA THR A 204 -11.32 -19.69 16.38
C THR A 204 -10.35 -19.17 17.44
N LYS A 205 -10.62 -18.00 18.04
CA LYS A 205 -9.76 -17.26 18.98
C LYS A 205 -8.44 -16.80 18.36
N GLU A 206 -8.31 -16.93 17.04
CA GLU A 206 -7.14 -16.45 16.31
C GLU A 206 -7.13 -14.91 16.26
N THR A 207 -5.93 -14.34 16.13
CA THR A 207 -5.74 -12.90 16.02
C THR A 207 -5.41 -12.53 14.57
N VAL A 208 -6.12 -11.57 14.02
CA VAL A 208 -5.85 -10.96 12.72
C VAL A 208 -5.27 -9.57 12.96
N TYR A 209 -4.27 -9.21 12.19
CA TYR A 209 -3.60 -7.90 12.20
C TYR A 209 -3.93 -7.14 10.91
N ILE A 210 -4.17 -5.82 11.04
CA ILE A 210 -4.53 -4.93 9.92
C ILE A 210 -3.79 -3.62 10.06
#